data_fa93734303cb9c833e2fa3040531abb8
#
_entry.id   fa93734303cb9c833e2fa3040531abb8
#
_cell.length_a   1.000
_cell.length_b   1.000
_cell.length_c   1.000
_cell.angle_alpha   90.00
_cell.angle_beta   90.00
_cell.angle_gamma   90.00
#
_symmetry.space_group_name_H-M   'P 1'
#
loop_
_entity.id
_entity.type
_entity.pdbx_description
1 polymer ?
#
loop_
_entity_poly.entity_id
_entity_poly.type
_entity_poly.pdbx_seq_one_letter_code
_entity_poly.pdbx_strand_id
1 'polypeptide(L)'
;MKSTDFFFDLYAIPGMTEFRLKNLLARLGSPEMILGAEFDELVKVEGVNEKLAQLIVSYQRSSELQRRIDEAQRLGVKVLSYLDDDYPENLKGVAHMPPVLFIRGE
;
A
#
# COMPACT_ATOMS: atom_id res chain seq x y z
N MET A 1 12.01 1.85 -10.92
CA MET A 1 11.18 1.35 -9.80
C MET A 1 9.73 1.28 -10.25
N LYS A 2 9.08 0.17 -9.96
CA LYS A 2 7.66 0.02 -10.30
C LYS A 2 6.79 0.72 -9.27
N SER A 3 5.69 1.30 -9.73
CA SER A 3 4.72 1.95 -8.86
C SER A 3 4.23 1.02 -7.74
N THR A 4 4.04 -0.26 -8.05
CA THR A 4 3.58 -1.25 -7.09
C THR A 4 4.56 -1.52 -5.94
N ASP A 5 5.84 -1.17 -6.11
CA ASP A 5 6.82 -1.34 -5.02
C ASP A 5 6.51 -0.46 -3.83
N PHE A 6 5.79 0.63 -4.04
CA PHE A 6 5.39 1.52 -2.95
C PHE A 6 4.40 0.90 -1.97
N PHE A 7 3.78 -0.23 -2.34
CA PHE A 7 2.95 -0.96 -1.37
C PHE A 7 3.78 -1.54 -0.24
N PHE A 8 5.03 -1.93 -0.51
CA PHE A 8 5.94 -2.38 0.55
C PHE A 8 6.17 -1.26 1.56
N ASP A 9 6.32 -0.03 1.06
CA ASP A 9 6.51 1.14 1.91
C ASP A 9 5.29 1.38 2.80
N LEU A 10 4.09 1.31 2.20
CA LEU A 10 2.87 1.56 2.94
C LEU A 10 2.65 0.54 4.06
N TYR A 11 2.93 -0.74 3.78
CA TYR A 11 2.80 -1.78 4.79
C TYR A 11 3.87 -1.69 5.89
N ALA A 12 4.97 -1.01 5.62
CA ALA A 12 6.02 -0.81 6.61
C ALA A 12 5.68 0.30 7.62
N ILE A 13 4.68 1.13 7.32
CA ILE A 13 4.29 2.23 8.20
C ILE A 13 3.49 1.69 9.40
N PRO A 14 3.94 1.96 10.65
CA PRO A 14 3.19 1.52 11.83
C PRO A 14 1.77 2.09 11.83
N GLY A 15 0.80 1.26 12.15
CA GLY A 15 -0.61 1.67 12.16
C GLY A 15 -1.33 1.58 10.83
N MET A 16 -0.63 1.20 9.78
CA MET A 16 -1.28 1.00 8.48
C MET A 16 -2.02 -0.34 8.49
N THR A 17 -3.35 -0.26 8.54
CA THR A 17 -4.22 -1.44 8.49
C THR A 17 -4.79 -1.60 7.09
N GLU A 18 -5.34 -2.77 6.80
CA GLU A 18 -5.98 -3.01 5.51
C GLU A 18 -7.15 -2.06 5.27
N PHE A 19 -7.92 -1.79 6.34
CA PHE A 19 -9.03 -0.84 6.27
C PHE A 19 -8.54 0.55 5.88
N ARG A 20 -7.50 1.04 6.55
CA ARG A 20 -6.93 2.36 6.28
C ARG A 20 -6.32 2.44 4.89
N LEU A 21 -5.59 1.42 4.50
CA LEU A 21 -4.97 1.38 3.19
C LEU A 21 -6.03 1.36 2.08
N LYS A 22 -7.09 0.59 2.25
CA LYS A 22 -8.18 0.53 1.28
C LYS A 22 -8.83 1.89 1.11
N ASN A 23 -9.08 2.61 2.21
CA ASN A 23 -9.68 3.93 2.15
C ASN A 23 -8.74 4.94 1.49
N LEU A 24 -7.45 4.85 1.78
CA LEU A 24 -6.44 5.72 1.16
C LEU A 24 -6.38 5.48 -0.35
N LEU A 25 -6.38 4.23 -0.78
CA LEU A 25 -6.35 3.90 -2.20
C LEU A 25 -7.62 4.36 -2.92
N ALA A 26 -8.78 4.20 -2.26
CA ALA A 26 -10.05 4.61 -2.86
C ALA A 26 -10.11 6.13 -3.08
N ARG A 27 -9.52 6.89 -2.15
CA ARG A 27 -9.56 8.35 -2.26
C ARG A 27 -8.44 8.93 -3.11
N LEU A 28 -7.23 8.39 -3.00
CA LEU A 28 -6.04 8.98 -3.64
C LEU A 28 -5.61 8.23 -4.90
N GLY A 29 -6.05 7.01 -5.09
CA GLY A 29 -5.91 6.27 -6.35
C GLY A 29 -4.71 5.36 -6.46
N SER A 30 -3.58 5.69 -5.87
CA SER A 30 -2.38 4.87 -6.02
C SER A 30 -1.46 5.01 -4.80
N PRO A 31 -0.55 4.04 -4.59
CA PRO A 31 0.41 4.16 -3.48
C PRO A 31 1.32 5.38 -3.62
N GLU A 32 1.68 5.76 -4.84
CA GLU A 32 2.50 6.96 -5.06
C GLU A 32 1.78 8.21 -4.60
N MET A 33 0.49 8.30 -4.92
CA MET A 33 -0.32 9.46 -4.52
C MET A 33 -0.48 9.52 -3.01
N ILE A 34 -0.55 8.37 -2.33
CA ILE A 34 -0.63 8.33 -0.87
C ILE A 34 0.66 8.85 -0.25
N LEU A 35 1.80 8.37 -0.72
CA LEU A 35 3.10 8.76 -0.17
C LEU A 35 3.45 10.21 -0.47
N GLY A 36 2.89 10.78 -1.54
CA GLY A 36 3.11 12.16 -1.93
C GLY A 36 2.03 13.13 -1.46
N ALA A 37 1.01 12.65 -0.76
CA ALA A 37 -0.10 13.51 -0.33
C ALA A 37 0.29 14.41 0.84
N GLU A 38 -0.40 15.52 0.95
CA GLU A 38 -0.20 16.45 2.06
C GLU A 38 -0.95 15.96 3.29
N PHE A 39 -0.47 16.40 4.46
CA PHE A 39 -1.07 16.03 5.74
C PHE A 39 -2.59 16.28 5.75
N ASP A 40 -3.02 17.46 5.29
CA ASP A 40 -4.44 17.83 5.29
C ASP A 40 -5.29 16.90 4.42
N GLU A 41 -4.74 16.39 3.34
CA GLU A 41 -5.45 15.42 2.50
C GLU A 41 -5.58 14.08 3.17
N LEU A 42 -4.52 13.65 3.86
CA LEU A 42 -4.48 12.35 4.51
C LEU A 42 -5.47 12.27 5.67
N VAL A 43 -5.54 13.31 6.50
CA VAL A 43 -6.45 13.29 7.68
C VAL A 43 -7.93 13.32 7.28
N LYS A 44 -8.25 13.67 6.05
CA LYS A 44 -9.63 13.62 5.56
C LYS A 44 -10.08 12.22 5.18
N VAL A 45 -9.16 11.27 5.08
CA VAL A 45 -9.49 9.91 4.73
C VAL A 45 -10.02 9.18 5.96
N GLU A 46 -11.15 8.47 5.80
CA GLU A 46 -11.75 7.75 6.89
C GLU A 46 -10.78 6.73 7.48
N GLY A 47 -10.65 6.73 8.80
CA GLY A 47 -9.75 5.82 9.50
C GLY A 47 -8.33 6.33 9.68
N VAL A 48 -7.97 7.43 9.03
CA VAL A 48 -6.63 8.01 9.13
C VAL A 48 -6.64 9.10 10.21
N ASN A 49 -5.87 8.89 11.28
CA ASN A 49 -5.70 9.88 12.33
C ASN A 49 -4.47 10.73 12.06
N GLU A 50 -4.28 11.77 12.88
CA GLU A 50 -3.13 12.67 12.72
C GLU A 50 -1.80 11.95 12.82
N LYS A 51 -1.69 10.97 13.72
CA LYS A 51 -0.46 10.22 13.92
C LYS A 51 -0.09 9.44 12.65
N LEU A 52 -1.05 8.76 12.04
CA LEU A 52 -0.79 8.00 10.82
C LEU A 52 -0.44 8.95 9.67
N ALA A 53 -1.18 10.05 9.54
CA ALA A 53 -0.90 11.03 8.50
C ALA A 53 0.53 11.57 8.64
N GLN A 54 0.96 11.87 9.86
CA GLN A 54 2.31 12.38 10.12
C GLN A 54 3.37 11.33 9.76
N LEU A 55 3.11 10.06 10.08
CA LEU A 55 4.03 8.98 9.72
C LEU A 55 4.15 8.82 8.21
N ILE A 56 3.06 8.97 7.47
CA ILE A 56 3.08 8.90 6.01
C ILE A 56 3.89 10.06 5.43
N VAL A 57 3.62 11.28 5.89
CA VAL A 57 4.30 12.47 5.38
C VAL A 57 5.81 12.42 5.64
N SER A 58 6.22 11.89 6.77
CA SER A 58 7.63 11.82 7.17
C SER A 58 8.32 10.52 6.78
N TYR A 59 7.61 9.63 6.09
CA TYR A 59 8.13 8.30 5.77
C TYR A 59 9.35 8.36 4.86
N GLN A 60 10.36 7.56 5.19
CA GLN A 60 11.52 7.33 4.34
C GLN A 60 11.80 5.84 4.33
N ARG A 61 12.05 5.28 3.14
CA ARG A 61 12.35 3.86 3.00
C ARG A 61 13.69 3.54 3.64
N SER A 62 13.69 2.52 4.50
CA SER A 62 14.94 2.05 5.11
C SER A 62 15.75 1.22 4.10
N SER A 63 17.06 1.11 4.34
CA SER A 63 17.91 0.26 3.49
C SER A 63 17.54 -1.22 3.65
N GLU A 64 17.07 -1.62 4.82
CA GLU A 64 16.61 -2.98 5.02
C GLU A 64 15.38 -3.28 4.18
N LEU A 65 14.41 -2.37 4.16
CA LEU A 65 13.23 -2.55 3.33
C LEU A 65 13.60 -2.59 1.85
N GLN A 66 14.54 -1.74 1.42
CA GLN A 66 15.00 -1.76 0.04
C GLN A 66 15.57 -3.13 -0.35
N ARG A 67 16.34 -3.75 0.55
CA ARG A 67 16.87 -5.08 0.30
C ARG A 67 15.76 -6.13 0.18
N ARG A 68 14.71 -6.00 1.02
CA ARG A 68 13.56 -6.91 0.95
C ARG A 68 12.80 -6.75 -0.36
N ILE A 69 12.66 -5.53 -0.85
CA ILE A 69 12.00 -5.26 -2.12
C ILE A 69 12.83 -5.88 -3.26
N ASP A 70 14.15 -5.68 -3.24
CA ASP A 70 15.04 -6.24 -4.25
C ASP A 70 14.97 -7.77 -4.25
N GLU A 71 14.92 -8.37 -3.07
CA GLU A 71 14.78 -9.81 -2.93
C GLU A 71 13.45 -10.31 -3.48
N ALA A 72 12.37 -9.60 -3.18
CA ALA A 72 11.04 -9.96 -3.68
C ALA A 72 11.00 -9.88 -5.21
N GLN A 73 11.63 -8.87 -5.79
CA GLN A 73 11.70 -8.74 -7.24
C GLN A 73 12.49 -9.89 -7.86
N ARG A 74 13.60 -10.26 -7.23
CA ARG A 74 14.43 -11.37 -7.69
C ARG A 74 13.67 -12.70 -7.63
N LEU A 75 12.79 -12.87 -6.63
CA LEU A 75 11.98 -14.07 -6.46
C LEU A 75 10.70 -14.06 -7.30
N GLY A 76 10.45 -13.00 -8.06
CA GLY A 76 9.29 -12.91 -8.93
C GLY A 76 7.97 -12.63 -8.20
N VAL A 77 8.03 -11.97 -7.05
CA VAL A 77 6.82 -11.60 -6.31
C VAL A 77 6.03 -10.56 -7.08
N LYS A 78 4.77 -10.82 -7.32
CA LYS A 78 3.85 -9.85 -7.90
C LYS A 78 3.07 -9.16 -6.79
N VAL A 79 2.82 -7.87 -6.98
CA VAL A 79 2.02 -7.07 -6.05
C VAL A 79 0.76 -6.65 -6.80
N LEU A 80 -0.40 -7.10 -6.32
CA LEU A 80 -1.69 -6.80 -6.94
C LEU A 80 -2.55 -5.99 -5.97
N SER A 81 -3.05 -4.86 -6.44
CA SER A 81 -4.03 -4.08 -5.71
C SER A 81 -5.44 -4.55 -6.12
N TYR A 82 -6.42 -4.38 -5.23
CA TYR A 82 -7.80 -4.69 -5.55
C TYR A 82 -8.34 -3.85 -6.73
N LEU A 83 -7.62 -2.80 -7.10
CA LEU A 83 -7.95 -1.96 -8.25
C LEU A 83 -7.40 -2.53 -9.57
N ASP A 84 -6.51 -3.51 -9.50
CA ASP A 84 -5.95 -4.14 -10.70
C ASP A 84 -6.89 -5.16 -11.31
N ASP A 85 -6.89 -5.24 -12.63
CA ASP A 85 -7.70 -6.21 -13.36
C ASP A 85 -7.28 -7.65 -13.05
N ASP A 86 -6.01 -7.86 -12.72
CA ASP A 86 -5.45 -9.18 -12.40
C ASP A 86 -5.79 -9.66 -10.99
N TYR A 87 -6.42 -8.83 -10.18
CA TYR A 87 -6.84 -9.23 -8.85
C TYR A 87 -7.90 -10.33 -8.95
N PRO A 88 -7.76 -11.44 -8.19
CA PRO A 88 -8.72 -12.56 -8.31
C PRO A 88 -10.16 -12.13 -8.05
N GLU A 89 -11.02 -12.41 -9.02
CA GLU A 89 -12.45 -12.05 -8.94
C GLU A 89 -13.14 -12.67 -7.74
N ASN A 90 -12.77 -13.91 -7.39
CA ASN A 90 -13.40 -14.61 -6.27
C ASN A 90 -13.07 -13.98 -4.90
N LEU A 91 -12.07 -13.12 -4.84
CA LEU A 91 -11.75 -12.38 -3.63
C LEU A 91 -12.42 -11.02 -3.56
N LYS A 92 -12.88 -10.51 -4.70
CA LYS A 92 -13.61 -9.25 -4.73
C LYS A 92 -15.00 -9.46 -4.15
N GLY A 93 -15.44 -8.54 -3.31
CA GLY A 93 -16.77 -8.60 -2.72
C GLY A 93 -16.87 -9.40 -1.44
N VAL A 94 -15.80 -10.06 -0.97
CA VAL A 94 -15.83 -10.67 0.36
C VAL A 94 -15.67 -9.59 1.43
N ALA A 95 -16.21 -9.85 2.62
CA ALA A 95 -16.28 -8.86 3.69
C ALA A 95 -14.91 -8.32 4.11
N HIS A 96 -13.89 -9.17 4.07
CA HIS A 96 -12.53 -8.81 4.48
C HIS A 96 -11.55 -8.96 3.33
N MET A 97 -11.92 -8.39 2.17
CA MET A 97 -11.08 -8.43 0.98
C MET A 97 -9.75 -7.70 1.23
N PRO A 98 -8.60 -8.38 1.10
CA PRO A 98 -7.33 -7.68 1.25
C PRO A 98 -7.13 -6.68 0.12
N PRO A 99 -6.75 -5.43 0.43
CA PRO A 99 -6.57 -4.42 -0.62
C PRO A 99 -5.37 -4.68 -1.51
N VAL A 100 -4.39 -5.44 -1.03
CA VAL A 100 -3.18 -5.74 -1.78
C VAL A 100 -2.79 -7.18 -1.54
N LEU A 101 -2.41 -7.88 -2.61
CA LEU A 101 -1.91 -9.25 -2.55
C LEU A 101 -0.46 -9.27 -3.00
N PHE A 102 0.36 -10.02 -2.27
CA PHE A 102 1.74 -10.31 -2.65
C PHE A 102 1.80 -11.77 -3.08
N ILE A 103 1.97 -12.00 -4.38
CA ILE A 103 1.93 -13.33 -4.97
C ILE A 103 3.29 -13.67 -5.54
N ARG A 104 3.85 -14.81 -5.12
CA ARG A 104 5.09 -15.30 -5.71
C ARG A 104 4.74 -15.93 -7.04
N GLY A 105 5.20 -15.29 -8.12
CA GLY A 105 4.99 -15.78 -9.46
C GLY A 105 6.00 -16.85 -9.85
N GLU A 106 5.66 -17.57 -10.86
CA GLU A 106 6.59 -18.54 -11.46
C GLU A 106 7.21 -17.98 -12.72
#